data_ed0246e7906240000a92e0c27c1ca41a
#
_entry.id   ed0246e7906240000a92e0c27c1ca41a
#
_cell.length_a   1.000
_cell.length_b   1.000
_cell.length_c   1.000
_cell.angle_alpha   90.00
_cell.angle_beta   90.00
_cell.angle_gamma   90.00
#
_symmetry.space_group_name_H-M   'P 1'
#
loop_
_entity.id
_entity.type
_entity.pdbx_description
1 polymer ?
#
loop_
_entity_poly.entity_id
_entity_poly.type
_entity_poly.pdbx_seq_one_letter_code
_entity_poly.pdbx_strand_id
1 'polypeptide(L)'
;PDTITRLADYKRALANRGIPFDERMVYEGDYWTKKAKEAADYFTMELAEKPEVIVCANDYMASSLMNELIAKGFLVPDDIAVSGFDNIWESSITLPPITTVSVPVHDMVKQAVGLIEAMWRGETVPQKSYVNSEVIFRNSCGCETFNMQSMLAKRVRQMNEYQSIMESNQSNTYMFIDLSDLDHVDGIEKSLRIGANDHIDSFFICLGEGRGEQYPKYCSPANGFAKKSKVVGGLFHKRACVFDVFETSQLLPKDVSEDKPMIYYFFPIHNNQFSYGYLAVSYEDNYSTNKTFNNWLAILGNALEMIRIKQKNQGLLQELNNLYVHDALTGLYNRRGFDSVSLEKYKRAKKEKKSFVIFVSSE
;
A
#
# COMPACT_ATOMS: atom_id res chain seq x y z
N PRO A 1 22.37 12.98 0.19
CA PRO A 1 22.81 13.86 -0.92
C PRO A 1 21.98 15.16 -0.95
N ASP A 2 20.65 15.09 -0.91
CA ASP A 2 19.77 16.27 -1.07
C ASP A 2 19.90 17.31 0.04
N THR A 3 20.06 16.88 1.29
CA THR A 3 20.27 17.77 2.45
C THR A 3 21.49 18.68 2.27
N ILE A 4 22.62 18.06 1.86
CA ILE A 4 23.88 18.79 1.68
C ILE A 4 23.73 19.81 0.55
N THR A 5 23.10 19.44 -0.53
CA THR A 5 22.88 20.32 -1.69
C THR A 5 21.95 21.48 -1.32
N ARG A 6 20.82 21.22 -0.65
CA ARG A 6 19.86 22.26 -0.23
C ARG A 6 20.49 23.23 0.76
N LEU A 7 21.26 22.74 1.74
CA LEU A 7 21.98 23.60 2.67
C LEU A 7 23.05 24.44 1.98
N ALA A 8 23.78 23.89 1.01
CA ALA A 8 24.75 24.63 0.23
C ALA A 8 24.09 25.73 -0.61
N ASP A 9 22.94 25.44 -1.22
CA ASP A 9 22.17 26.42 -1.98
C ASP A 9 21.59 27.54 -1.08
N TYR A 10 21.13 27.18 0.13
CA TYR A 10 20.69 28.15 1.13
C TYR A 10 21.83 29.09 1.53
N LYS A 11 23.02 28.55 1.86
CA LYS A 11 24.23 29.35 2.17
C LYS A 11 24.58 30.30 1.02
N ARG A 12 24.52 29.80 -0.22
CA ARG A 12 24.77 30.61 -1.43
C ARG A 12 23.72 31.71 -1.60
N ALA A 13 22.46 31.43 -1.35
CA ALA A 13 21.38 32.42 -1.46
C ALA A 13 21.53 33.56 -0.44
N LEU A 14 21.91 33.25 0.79
CA LEU A 14 22.22 34.25 1.82
C LEU A 14 23.43 35.09 1.42
N ALA A 15 24.53 34.46 1.00
CA ALA A 15 25.73 35.14 0.57
C ALA A 15 25.49 36.13 -0.59
N ASN A 16 24.69 35.73 -1.57
CA ASN A 16 24.30 36.57 -2.71
C ASN A 16 23.49 37.82 -2.30
N ARG A 17 22.92 37.84 -1.10
CA ARG A 17 22.19 38.96 -0.53
C ARG A 17 22.93 39.69 0.58
N GLY A 18 24.18 39.32 0.84
CA GLY A 18 25.00 39.92 1.92
C GLY A 18 24.54 39.56 3.33
N ILE A 19 23.74 38.50 3.48
CA ILE A 19 23.25 38.00 4.77
C ILE A 19 24.27 36.99 5.31
N PRO A 20 24.83 37.18 6.51
CA PRO A 20 25.77 36.23 7.10
C PRO A 20 25.04 34.91 7.45
N PHE A 21 25.69 33.80 7.15
CA PHE A 21 25.20 32.49 7.57
C PHE A 21 25.56 32.22 9.03
N ASP A 22 24.59 31.77 9.82
CA ASP A 22 24.77 31.33 11.20
C ASP A 22 24.39 29.85 11.34
N GLU A 23 25.35 29.01 11.77
CA GLU A 23 25.11 27.59 11.98
C GLU A 23 24.04 27.27 13.03
N ARG A 24 23.87 28.16 14.02
CA ARG A 24 22.84 28.07 15.06
C ARG A 24 21.43 28.18 14.48
N MET A 25 21.28 28.80 13.30
CA MET A 25 20.01 28.91 12.59
C MET A 25 19.68 27.66 11.74
N VAL A 26 20.44 26.57 11.90
CA VAL A 26 20.19 25.30 11.21
C VAL A 26 19.82 24.23 12.23
N TYR A 27 18.66 23.60 12.02
CA TYR A 27 18.20 22.46 12.82
C TYR A 27 18.06 21.22 11.95
N GLU A 28 18.64 20.10 12.38
CA GLU A 28 18.54 18.83 11.66
C GLU A 28 17.20 18.12 11.97
N GLY A 29 16.24 18.29 11.08
CA GLY A 29 15.04 17.44 10.99
C GLY A 29 15.37 16.11 10.30
N ASP A 30 14.47 15.17 10.34
CA ASP A 30 14.62 13.84 9.76
C ASP A 30 13.82 13.66 8.45
N TYR A 31 13.52 14.73 7.75
CA TYR A 31 12.61 14.80 6.60
C TYR A 31 11.17 14.34 6.90
N TRP A 32 10.82 14.21 8.18
CA TRP A 32 9.52 13.78 8.64
C TRP A 32 8.99 14.66 9.77
N THR A 33 7.90 14.24 10.40
CA THR A 33 7.14 15.05 11.36
C THR A 33 7.63 14.95 12.81
N LYS A 34 8.44 13.94 13.14
CA LYS A 34 8.75 13.55 14.53
C LYS A 34 9.50 14.62 15.33
N LYS A 35 10.38 15.37 14.66
CA LYS A 35 11.20 16.42 15.30
C LYS A 35 10.56 17.80 15.30
N ALA A 36 9.32 17.94 14.86
CA ALA A 36 8.66 19.24 14.72
C ALA A 36 8.57 19.99 16.06
N LYS A 37 8.24 19.30 17.15
CA LYS A 37 8.16 19.88 18.49
C LYS A 37 9.52 20.35 18.97
N GLU A 38 10.55 19.53 18.87
CA GLU A 38 11.92 19.86 19.26
C GLU A 38 12.44 21.05 18.45
N ALA A 39 12.19 21.07 17.14
CA ALA A 39 12.56 22.20 16.28
C ALA A 39 11.83 23.49 16.67
N ALA A 40 10.53 23.42 16.99
CA ALA A 40 9.78 24.58 17.46
C ALA A 40 10.34 25.10 18.81
N ASP A 41 10.66 24.19 19.76
CA ASP A 41 11.30 24.55 21.03
C ASP A 41 12.65 25.22 20.79
N TYR A 42 13.48 24.62 19.94
CA TYR A 42 14.79 25.15 19.58
C TYR A 42 14.71 26.59 19.05
N PHE A 43 13.90 26.81 18.01
CA PHE A 43 13.82 28.15 17.37
C PHE A 43 13.10 29.20 18.22
N THR A 44 12.26 28.82 19.17
CA THR A 44 11.45 29.77 19.95
C THR A 44 11.93 29.99 21.39
N MET A 45 12.66 29.03 21.98
CA MET A 45 13.05 29.04 23.40
C MET A 45 14.56 29.00 23.62
N GLU A 46 15.32 28.30 22.76
CA GLU A 46 16.75 28.08 23.00
C GLU A 46 17.62 29.12 22.29
N LEU A 47 17.14 29.65 21.16
CA LEU A 47 17.87 30.75 20.49
C LEU A 47 17.64 32.10 21.19
N ALA A 48 18.71 32.87 21.30
CA ALA A 48 18.65 34.22 21.85
C ALA A 48 17.81 35.17 20.98
N GLU A 49 17.89 34.99 19.66
CA GLU A 49 17.09 35.71 18.66
C GLU A 49 16.26 34.72 17.85
N LYS A 50 14.96 34.97 17.82
CA LYS A 50 14.03 34.12 17.06
C LYS A 50 14.15 34.40 15.55
N PRO A 51 14.09 33.39 14.70
CA PRO A 51 14.07 33.60 13.26
C PRO A 51 12.77 34.28 12.81
N GLU A 52 12.86 35.20 11.88
CA GLU A 52 11.69 35.79 11.22
C GLU A 52 11.06 34.82 10.20
N VAL A 53 11.89 33.94 9.63
CA VAL A 53 11.47 32.93 8.62
C VAL A 53 12.15 31.60 8.89
N ILE A 54 11.39 30.53 8.82
CA ILE A 54 11.92 29.17 8.85
C ILE A 54 11.66 28.48 7.49
N VAL A 55 12.75 28.12 6.83
CA VAL A 55 12.71 27.36 5.55
C VAL A 55 12.85 25.88 5.85
N CYS A 56 11.80 25.12 5.64
CA CYS A 56 11.78 23.67 5.84
C CYS A 56 12.23 22.93 4.59
N ALA A 57 12.87 21.77 4.79
CA ALA A 57 13.35 20.96 3.67
C ALA A 57 12.21 20.33 2.85
N ASN A 58 11.03 20.13 3.43
CA ASN A 58 9.83 19.69 2.71
C ASN A 58 8.54 20.19 3.39
N ASP A 59 7.40 19.97 2.75
CA ASP A 59 6.09 20.43 3.21
C ASP A 59 5.58 19.66 4.44
N TYR A 60 5.95 18.40 4.63
CA TYR A 60 5.59 17.65 5.83
C TYR A 60 6.24 18.22 7.07
N MET A 61 7.52 18.58 6.98
CA MET A 61 8.23 19.27 8.06
C MET A 61 7.63 20.65 8.32
N ALA A 62 7.35 21.41 7.25
CA ALA A 62 6.76 22.74 7.34
C ALA A 62 5.39 22.72 8.02
N SER A 63 4.52 21.80 7.62
CA SER A 63 3.18 21.64 8.21
C SER A 63 3.24 21.29 9.69
N SER A 64 4.10 20.33 10.05
CA SER A 64 4.22 19.88 11.44
C SER A 64 4.84 20.95 12.33
N LEU A 65 5.89 21.62 11.85
CA LEU A 65 6.51 22.75 12.57
C LEU A 65 5.51 23.88 12.78
N MET A 66 4.76 24.26 11.75
CA MET A 66 3.75 25.30 11.82
C MET A 66 2.67 24.99 12.85
N ASN A 67 2.19 23.73 12.92
CA ASN A 67 1.23 23.31 13.93
C ASN A 67 1.80 23.44 15.35
N GLU A 68 3.06 23.10 15.57
CA GLU A 68 3.71 23.26 16.88
C GLU A 68 3.92 24.74 17.25
N LEU A 69 4.30 25.59 16.28
CA LEU A 69 4.41 27.03 16.49
C LEU A 69 3.06 27.64 16.89
N ILE A 70 1.98 27.31 16.18
CA ILE A 70 0.63 27.78 16.47
C ILE A 70 0.15 27.26 17.85
N ALA A 71 0.43 26.01 18.19
CA ALA A 71 0.10 25.42 19.50
C ALA A 71 0.83 26.16 20.66
N LYS A 72 2.00 26.75 20.40
CA LYS A 72 2.76 27.60 21.34
C LYS A 72 2.30 29.05 21.37
N GLY A 73 1.32 29.43 20.54
CA GLY A 73 0.75 30.77 20.48
C GLY A 73 1.44 31.72 19.48
N PHE A 74 2.35 31.23 18.63
CA PHE A 74 2.94 32.04 17.57
C PHE A 74 2.00 32.16 16.38
N LEU A 75 1.92 33.35 15.81
CA LEU A 75 1.17 33.61 14.59
C LEU A 75 2.04 33.39 13.36
N VAL A 76 1.54 32.59 12.43
CA VAL A 76 2.17 32.40 11.13
C VAL A 76 1.29 33.09 10.09
N PRO A 77 1.82 34.03 9.33
CA PRO A 77 3.23 34.43 9.19
C PRO A 77 3.71 35.58 10.11
N ASP A 78 2.83 36.18 10.92
CA ASP A 78 3.08 37.51 11.55
C ASP A 78 4.25 37.49 12.54
N ASP A 79 4.41 36.43 13.34
CA ASP A 79 5.54 36.25 14.24
C ASP A 79 6.70 35.49 13.58
N ILE A 80 6.41 34.44 12.85
CA ILE A 80 7.39 33.59 12.16
C ILE A 80 6.77 33.10 10.83
N ALA A 81 7.38 33.48 9.73
CA ALA A 81 7.00 32.94 8.41
C ALA A 81 7.57 31.54 8.21
N VAL A 82 6.84 30.69 7.50
CA VAL A 82 7.25 29.30 7.23
C VAL A 82 7.15 28.99 5.74
N SER A 83 8.15 28.31 5.19
CA SER A 83 8.08 27.78 3.83
C SER A 83 8.49 26.33 3.78
N GLY A 84 7.93 25.59 2.80
CA GLY A 84 8.22 24.19 2.54
C GLY A 84 8.83 23.95 1.16
N PHE A 85 8.76 22.69 0.72
CA PHE A 85 9.21 22.21 -0.58
C PHE A 85 8.41 20.95 -0.92
N ASP A 86 8.16 20.66 -2.20
CA ASP A 86 7.49 19.54 -2.84
C ASP A 86 6.09 19.86 -3.37
N ASN A 87 5.40 20.88 -2.86
CA ASN A 87 4.03 21.24 -3.19
C ASN A 87 3.07 20.06 -3.05
N ILE A 88 3.18 19.34 -1.93
CA ILE A 88 2.22 18.29 -1.64
C ILE A 88 0.82 18.89 -1.47
N TRP A 89 -0.20 18.07 -1.77
CA TRP A 89 -1.57 18.54 -1.69
C TRP A 89 -1.92 19.11 -0.30
N GLU A 90 -1.45 18.48 0.76
CA GLU A 90 -1.68 18.87 2.14
C GLU A 90 -1.19 20.32 2.43
N SER A 91 -0.11 20.77 1.79
CA SER A 91 0.43 22.11 1.98
C SER A 91 -0.54 23.24 1.55
N SER A 92 -1.45 22.92 0.62
CA SER A 92 -2.47 23.86 0.12
C SER A 92 -3.66 24.03 1.06
N ILE A 93 -3.87 23.10 1.99
CA ILE A 93 -5.02 23.05 2.90
C ILE A 93 -4.68 23.31 4.36
N THR A 94 -3.39 23.47 4.70
CA THR A 94 -2.96 23.92 6.04
C THR A 94 -3.51 25.32 6.35
N LEU A 95 -3.47 25.71 7.62
CA LEU A 95 -3.91 27.01 8.10
C LEU A 95 -2.79 27.70 8.88
N PRO A 96 -2.14 28.74 8.25
CA PRO A 96 -2.30 29.19 6.86
C PRO A 96 -1.75 28.21 5.83
N PRO A 97 -2.16 28.30 4.54
CA PRO A 97 -1.56 27.52 3.46
C PRO A 97 -0.07 27.80 3.28
N ILE A 98 0.71 26.72 3.08
CA ILE A 98 2.19 26.79 3.07
C ILE A 98 2.70 27.25 1.72
N THR A 99 3.54 28.29 1.74
CA THR A 99 4.40 28.68 0.61
C THR A 99 5.41 27.58 0.37
N THR A 100 5.55 27.13 -0.87
CA THR A 100 6.35 25.95 -1.21
C THR A 100 6.98 26.06 -2.59
N VAL A 101 7.83 25.12 -2.93
CA VAL A 101 8.37 24.94 -4.28
C VAL A 101 7.71 23.75 -4.94
N SER A 102 7.13 23.94 -6.12
CA SER A 102 6.53 22.85 -6.89
C SER A 102 7.60 22.05 -7.63
N VAL A 103 7.56 20.72 -7.46
CA VAL A 103 8.37 19.80 -8.24
C VAL A 103 7.55 19.41 -9.48
N PRO A 104 8.00 19.74 -10.70
CA PRO A 104 7.23 19.52 -11.93
C PRO A 104 7.32 18.06 -12.38
N VAL A 105 6.68 17.14 -11.63
CA VAL A 105 6.73 15.70 -11.87
C VAL A 105 6.28 15.32 -13.28
N HIS A 106 5.25 15.99 -13.81
CA HIS A 106 4.77 15.75 -15.17
C HIS A 106 5.88 16.00 -16.22
N ASP A 107 6.58 17.13 -16.11
CA ASP A 107 7.64 17.51 -17.05
C ASP A 107 8.86 16.60 -16.89
N MET A 108 9.18 16.20 -15.66
CA MET A 108 10.22 15.20 -15.37
C MET A 108 9.92 13.87 -16.06
N VAL A 109 8.69 13.36 -15.94
CA VAL A 109 8.28 12.10 -16.57
C VAL A 109 8.29 12.23 -18.09
N LYS A 110 7.74 13.32 -18.64
CA LYS A 110 7.74 13.59 -20.09
C LYS A 110 9.16 13.62 -20.65
N GLN A 111 10.07 14.30 -19.95
CA GLN A 111 11.47 14.36 -20.33
C GLN A 111 12.17 12.98 -20.25
N ALA A 112 11.90 12.22 -19.17
CA ALA A 112 12.46 10.88 -18.99
C ALA A 112 12.02 9.93 -20.12
N VAL A 113 10.73 9.95 -20.49
CA VAL A 113 10.21 9.15 -21.59
C VAL A 113 10.88 9.56 -22.91
N GLY A 114 11.01 10.85 -23.20
CA GLY A 114 11.71 11.31 -24.39
C GLY A 114 13.17 10.89 -24.46
N LEU A 115 13.88 10.87 -23.32
CA LEU A 115 15.25 10.37 -23.25
C LEU A 115 15.33 8.86 -23.52
N ILE A 116 14.40 8.06 -23.00
CA ILE A 116 14.31 6.62 -23.28
C ILE A 116 14.07 6.37 -24.77
N GLU A 117 13.15 7.11 -25.39
CA GLU A 117 12.90 7.00 -26.84
C GLU A 117 14.14 7.36 -27.65
N ALA A 118 14.87 8.42 -27.27
CA ALA A 118 16.12 8.80 -27.92
C ALA A 118 17.18 7.69 -27.79
N MET A 119 17.32 7.07 -26.62
CA MET A 119 18.21 5.92 -26.41
C MET A 119 17.83 4.73 -27.31
N TRP A 120 16.54 4.44 -27.47
CA TRP A 120 16.08 3.39 -28.39
C TRP A 120 16.40 3.67 -29.83
N ARG A 121 16.44 4.95 -30.22
CA ARG A 121 16.89 5.36 -31.57
C ARG A 121 18.41 5.37 -31.74
N GLY A 122 19.17 5.05 -30.68
CA GLY A 122 20.63 5.05 -30.69
C GLY A 122 21.25 6.45 -30.58
N GLU A 123 20.49 7.44 -30.13
CA GLU A 123 20.94 8.80 -29.90
C GLU A 123 21.72 8.93 -28.58
N THR A 124 22.69 9.82 -28.55
CA THR A 124 23.44 10.14 -27.34
C THR A 124 22.57 11.04 -26.44
N VAL A 125 22.33 10.62 -25.21
CA VAL A 125 21.54 11.39 -24.23
C VAL A 125 22.41 11.94 -23.10
N PRO A 126 22.07 13.08 -22.49
CA PRO A 126 22.80 13.64 -21.37
C PRO A 126 22.68 12.72 -20.13
N GLN A 127 23.77 12.59 -19.37
CA GLN A 127 23.76 11.82 -18.11
C GLN A 127 22.93 12.49 -17.01
N LYS A 128 22.76 13.79 -17.06
CA LYS A 128 21.96 14.58 -16.13
C LYS A 128 21.04 15.51 -16.92
N SER A 129 19.80 15.55 -16.49
CA SER A 129 18.78 16.40 -17.09
C SER A 129 18.07 17.16 -15.97
N TYR A 130 17.69 18.41 -16.22
CA TYR A 130 17.08 19.28 -15.22
C TYR A 130 15.76 19.81 -15.72
N VAL A 131 14.80 19.95 -14.83
CA VAL A 131 13.55 20.67 -15.01
C VAL A 131 13.45 21.85 -14.07
N ASN A 132 12.84 22.94 -14.51
CA ASN A 132 12.68 24.12 -13.68
C ASN A 132 11.55 23.91 -12.67
N SER A 133 11.85 24.17 -11.41
CA SER A 133 10.86 24.22 -10.34
C SER A 133 10.26 25.62 -10.23
N GLU A 134 9.04 25.73 -9.72
CA GLU A 134 8.31 26.98 -9.55
C GLU A 134 8.02 27.22 -8.07
N VAL A 135 8.20 28.45 -7.60
CA VAL A 135 7.82 28.86 -6.25
C VAL A 135 6.34 29.20 -6.24
N ILE A 136 5.59 28.58 -5.34
CA ILE A 136 4.17 28.83 -5.13
C ILE A 136 4.03 29.62 -3.84
N PHE A 137 3.77 30.91 -3.97
CA PHE A 137 3.52 31.78 -2.82
C PHE A 137 2.11 31.56 -2.30
N ARG A 138 2.01 31.45 -0.96
CA ARG A 138 0.75 31.30 -0.22
C ARG A 138 0.79 32.14 1.05
N ASN A 139 -0.08 31.85 2.02
CA ASN A 139 -0.26 32.71 3.18
C ASN A 139 0.83 32.56 4.26
N SER A 140 1.52 31.40 4.35
CA SER A 140 2.51 31.17 5.42
C SER A 140 3.78 32.04 5.34
N CYS A 141 4.00 32.72 4.21
CA CYS A 141 5.06 33.72 4.05
C CYS A 141 4.54 35.19 4.13
N GLY A 142 3.22 35.36 4.29
CA GLY A 142 2.61 36.69 4.26
C GLY A 142 2.43 37.29 2.85
N CYS A 143 2.71 36.53 1.79
CA CYS A 143 2.70 37.04 0.40
C CYS A 143 1.31 37.16 -0.20
N GLU A 144 0.32 36.39 0.28
CA GLU A 144 -1.06 36.49 -0.15
C GLU A 144 -1.96 37.04 0.95
N THR A 145 -2.96 37.84 0.55
CA THR A 145 -3.98 38.33 1.46
C THR A 145 -4.93 37.21 1.86
N PHE A 146 -5.28 37.16 3.15
CA PHE A 146 -6.15 36.18 3.73
C PHE A 146 -7.60 36.33 3.20
N ASN A 147 -8.14 35.27 2.60
CA ASN A 147 -9.52 35.22 2.12
C ASN A 147 -10.34 34.16 2.90
N MET A 148 -11.26 34.63 3.76
CA MET A 148 -12.11 33.77 4.60
C MET A 148 -12.94 32.77 3.81
N GLN A 149 -13.50 33.16 2.66
CA GLN A 149 -14.32 32.25 1.83
C GLN A 149 -13.51 31.10 1.23
N SER A 150 -12.31 31.43 0.72
CA SER A 150 -11.36 30.43 0.22
C SER A 150 -10.97 29.45 1.32
N MET A 151 -10.78 29.93 2.53
CA MET A 151 -10.43 29.13 3.70
C MET A 151 -11.53 28.19 4.14
N LEU A 152 -12.78 28.66 4.19
CA LEU A 152 -13.93 27.80 4.50
C LEU A 152 -14.11 26.67 3.48
N ALA A 153 -13.98 26.98 2.19
CA ALA A 153 -14.06 25.98 1.13
C ALA A 153 -12.93 24.91 1.26
N LYS A 154 -11.70 25.35 1.60
CA LYS A 154 -10.57 24.44 1.87
C LYS A 154 -10.84 23.55 3.08
N ARG A 155 -11.42 24.11 4.16
CA ARG A 155 -11.74 23.36 5.37
C ARG A 155 -12.84 22.32 5.17
N VAL A 156 -13.86 22.64 4.38
CA VAL A 156 -14.90 21.66 3.98
C VAL A 156 -14.27 20.52 3.18
N ARG A 157 -13.37 20.85 2.24
CA ARG A 157 -12.65 19.82 1.47
C ARG A 157 -11.79 18.92 2.39
N GLN A 158 -11.07 19.50 3.34
CA GLN A 158 -10.28 18.76 4.32
C GLN A 158 -11.15 17.82 5.18
N MET A 159 -12.30 18.29 5.63
CA MET A 159 -13.26 17.46 6.37
C MET A 159 -13.77 16.28 5.53
N ASN A 160 -14.14 16.52 4.28
CA ASN A 160 -14.59 15.46 3.38
C ASN A 160 -13.52 14.40 3.13
N GLU A 161 -12.25 14.81 2.99
CA GLU A 161 -11.14 13.87 2.82
C GLU A 161 -10.83 13.10 4.10
N TYR A 162 -10.85 13.77 5.25
CA TYR A 162 -10.71 13.06 6.52
C TYR A 162 -11.82 12.02 6.70
N GLN A 163 -13.05 12.37 6.36
CA GLN A 163 -14.18 11.45 6.36
C GLN A 163 -13.95 10.27 5.40
N SER A 164 -13.51 10.53 4.18
CA SER A 164 -13.18 9.48 3.21
C SER A 164 -12.06 8.53 3.71
N ILE A 165 -11.03 9.07 4.38
CA ILE A 165 -9.98 8.25 5.00
C ILE A 165 -10.55 7.38 6.13
N MET A 166 -11.44 7.92 6.97
CA MET A 166 -12.08 7.18 8.05
C MET A 166 -12.97 6.06 7.52
N GLU A 167 -13.79 6.35 6.50
CA GLU A 167 -14.62 5.35 5.82
C GLU A 167 -13.79 4.24 5.19
N SER A 168 -12.69 4.59 4.55
CA SER A 168 -11.75 3.62 3.98
C SER A 168 -11.10 2.75 5.05
N ASN A 169 -10.65 3.31 6.17
CA ASN A 169 -10.08 2.55 7.29
C ASN A 169 -11.11 1.61 7.92
N GLN A 170 -12.36 2.05 8.06
CA GLN A 170 -13.45 1.20 8.54
C GLN A 170 -13.74 0.06 7.56
N SER A 171 -13.80 0.34 6.26
CA SER A 171 -13.96 -0.68 5.22
C SER A 171 -12.83 -1.71 5.24
N ASN A 172 -11.58 -1.26 5.39
CA ASN A 172 -10.41 -2.13 5.52
C ASN A 172 -10.49 -3.03 6.75
N THR A 173 -10.99 -2.52 7.87
CA THR A 173 -11.18 -3.31 9.11
C THR A 173 -12.21 -4.43 8.91
N TYR A 174 -13.36 -4.11 8.30
CA TYR A 174 -14.37 -5.12 8.00
C TYR A 174 -13.87 -6.15 6.99
N MET A 175 -13.15 -5.72 5.96
CA MET A 175 -12.53 -6.63 5.00
C MET A 175 -11.54 -7.57 5.68
N PHE A 176 -10.70 -7.07 6.60
CA PHE A 176 -9.78 -7.91 7.36
C PHE A 176 -10.51 -8.97 8.17
N ILE A 177 -11.60 -8.60 8.85
CA ILE A 177 -12.42 -9.55 9.64
C ILE A 177 -13.01 -10.61 8.71
N ASP A 178 -13.69 -10.20 7.63
CA ASP A 178 -14.35 -11.09 6.69
C ASP A 178 -13.34 -12.07 6.05
N LEU A 179 -12.15 -11.58 5.67
CA LEU A 179 -11.09 -12.39 5.07
C LEU A 179 -10.42 -13.34 6.08
N SER A 180 -10.34 -12.96 7.37
CA SER A 180 -9.71 -13.79 8.41
C SER A 180 -10.49 -15.07 8.71
N ASP A 181 -11.80 -15.07 8.43
CA ASP A 181 -12.68 -16.23 8.64
C ASP A 181 -12.64 -17.23 7.49
N LEU A 182 -12.02 -16.87 6.35
CA LEU A 182 -11.92 -17.76 5.20
C LEU A 182 -10.94 -18.92 5.45
N ASP A 183 -11.34 -20.12 5.05
CA ASP A 183 -10.49 -21.31 5.02
C ASP A 183 -9.96 -21.62 3.61
N HIS A 184 -10.58 -21.04 2.59
CA HIS A 184 -10.24 -21.21 1.19
C HIS A 184 -10.28 -19.88 0.45
N VAL A 185 -9.56 -19.78 -0.67
CA VAL A 185 -9.57 -18.59 -1.53
C VAL A 185 -10.88 -18.40 -2.29
N ASP A 186 -11.68 -19.47 -2.41
CA ASP A 186 -13.00 -19.40 -3.03
C ASP A 186 -13.94 -18.57 -2.12
N GLY A 187 -14.48 -17.49 -2.65
CA GLY A 187 -15.30 -16.54 -1.88
C GLY A 187 -14.57 -15.26 -1.46
N ILE A 188 -13.28 -15.16 -1.76
CA ILE A 188 -12.50 -13.92 -1.51
C ILE A 188 -13.18 -12.69 -2.11
N GLU A 189 -13.80 -12.86 -3.30
CA GLU A 189 -14.52 -11.80 -4.00
C GLU A 189 -15.70 -11.23 -3.19
N LYS A 190 -16.33 -12.05 -2.33
CA LYS A 190 -17.46 -11.62 -1.49
C LYS A 190 -17.02 -10.77 -0.30
N SER A 191 -15.79 -11.00 0.17
CA SER A 191 -15.18 -10.27 1.27
C SER A 191 -14.48 -8.99 0.81
N LEU A 192 -14.30 -8.82 -0.51
CA LEU A 192 -13.67 -7.65 -1.08
C LEU A 192 -14.66 -6.50 -1.19
N ARG A 193 -14.50 -5.51 -0.33
CA ARG A 193 -15.30 -4.29 -0.34
C ARG A 193 -14.70 -3.24 -1.28
N ILE A 194 -14.34 -3.63 -2.50
CA ILE A 194 -13.76 -2.72 -3.51
C ILE A 194 -14.81 -1.76 -4.06
N GLY A 195 -16.08 -2.10 -3.96
CA GLY A 195 -17.18 -1.31 -4.53
C GLY A 195 -17.41 0.08 -3.92
N ALA A 196 -16.64 0.46 -2.90
CA ALA A 196 -16.71 1.82 -2.35
C ALA A 196 -15.88 2.84 -3.16
N ASN A 197 -15.12 2.42 -4.16
CA ASN A 197 -14.34 3.31 -5.01
C ASN A 197 -15.00 3.43 -6.38
N ASP A 198 -15.87 4.43 -6.54
CA ASP A 198 -16.67 4.67 -7.75
C ASP A 198 -15.85 4.88 -9.02
N HIS A 199 -14.53 5.08 -8.89
CA HIS A 199 -13.61 5.33 -10.00
C HIS A 199 -12.92 4.08 -10.56
N ILE A 200 -13.10 2.90 -9.96
CA ILE A 200 -12.57 1.64 -10.51
C ILE A 200 -13.52 1.13 -11.59
N ASP A 201 -13.02 1.02 -12.81
CA ASP A 201 -13.76 0.41 -13.92
C ASP A 201 -13.66 -1.11 -13.88
N SER A 202 -12.45 -1.63 -13.81
CA SER A 202 -12.19 -3.07 -13.82
C SER A 202 -11.08 -3.43 -12.85
N PHE A 203 -11.19 -4.59 -12.19
CA PHE A 203 -10.09 -5.17 -11.42
C PHE A 203 -10.11 -6.70 -11.48
N PHE A 204 -8.93 -7.31 -11.35
CA PHE A 204 -8.75 -8.75 -11.36
C PHE A 204 -7.72 -9.16 -10.31
N ILE A 205 -8.10 -10.08 -9.43
CA ILE A 205 -7.17 -10.74 -8.51
C ILE A 205 -6.69 -12.02 -9.18
N CYS A 206 -5.46 -11.98 -9.65
CA CYS A 206 -4.83 -13.08 -10.36
C CYS A 206 -3.89 -13.82 -9.40
N LEU A 207 -4.28 -15.01 -8.94
CA LEU A 207 -3.44 -15.85 -8.11
C LEU A 207 -2.70 -16.89 -8.96
N GLY A 208 -1.43 -17.11 -8.64
CA GLY A 208 -0.59 -18.08 -9.34
C GLY A 208 -0.99 -19.52 -8.99
N GLU A 209 -1.17 -20.39 -9.99
CA GLU A 209 -1.29 -21.83 -9.75
C GLU A 209 0.07 -22.44 -9.41
N GLY A 210 0.26 -22.80 -8.13
CA GLY A 210 1.43 -23.54 -7.67
C GLY A 210 1.43 -24.98 -8.16
N ARG A 211 2.59 -25.47 -8.61
CA ARG A 211 2.80 -26.90 -8.91
C ARG A 211 3.61 -27.52 -7.78
N GLY A 212 3.02 -28.54 -7.13
CA GLY A 212 3.75 -29.45 -6.25
C GLY A 212 3.13 -29.62 -4.87
N GLU A 213 3.36 -30.79 -4.26
CA GLU A 213 2.89 -31.15 -2.91
C GLU A 213 3.47 -30.25 -1.80
N GLN A 214 4.54 -29.53 -2.09
CA GLN A 214 5.26 -28.70 -1.13
C GLN A 214 4.71 -27.26 -0.97
N TYR A 215 3.87 -26.80 -1.92
CA TYR A 215 3.32 -25.45 -1.91
C TYR A 215 1.79 -25.49 -2.03
N PRO A 216 1.07 -24.67 -1.29
CA PRO A 216 -0.36 -24.50 -1.48
C PRO A 216 -0.68 -24.10 -2.93
N LYS A 217 -1.86 -24.46 -3.40
CA LYS A 217 -2.33 -24.31 -4.78
C LYS A 217 -2.11 -22.93 -5.42
N TYR A 218 -1.99 -21.87 -4.59
CA TYR A 218 -1.91 -20.47 -5.03
C TYR A 218 -0.68 -19.73 -4.49
N CYS A 219 0.46 -20.39 -4.37
CA CYS A 219 1.65 -19.79 -3.78
C CYS A 219 2.90 -20.13 -4.60
N SER A 220 3.78 -19.17 -4.78
CA SER A 220 5.10 -19.34 -5.39
C SER A 220 6.19 -18.85 -4.42
N PRO A 221 7.42 -19.37 -4.51
CA PRO A 221 8.56 -18.78 -3.78
C PRO A 221 8.72 -17.30 -4.16
N ALA A 222 9.28 -16.50 -3.26
CA ALA A 222 9.43 -15.05 -3.41
C ALA A 222 10.15 -14.57 -4.69
N ASN A 223 10.82 -15.45 -5.41
CA ASN A 223 11.67 -15.12 -6.55
C ASN A 223 10.98 -15.21 -7.92
N GLY A 224 9.65 -15.17 -7.97
CA GLY A 224 8.95 -15.18 -9.25
C GLY A 224 7.45 -15.40 -9.15
N PHE A 225 6.79 -15.27 -10.29
CA PHE A 225 5.38 -15.60 -10.45
C PHE A 225 5.23 -17.03 -10.96
N ALA A 226 4.11 -17.68 -10.63
CA ALA A 226 3.74 -18.96 -11.22
C ALA A 226 3.59 -18.84 -12.75
N LYS A 227 3.83 -19.92 -13.49
CA LYS A 227 3.66 -19.92 -14.95
C LYS A 227 2.21 -19.70 -15.39
N LYS A 228 1.27 -20.15 -14.56
CA LYS A 228 -0.17 -20.01 -14.81
C LYS A 228 -0.81 -19.22 -13.67
N SER A 229 -1.81 -18.45 -14.01
CA SER A 229 -2.61 -17.66 -13.07
C SER A 229 -4.10 -17.94 -13.28
N LYS A 230 -4.86 -17.82 -12.19
CA LYS A 230 -6.32 -17.89 -12.17
C LYS A 230 -6.88 -16.62 -11.58
N VAL A 231 -7.90 -16.05 -12.20
CA VAL A 231 -8.68 -14.97 -11.58
C VAL A 231 -9.58 -15.58 -10.52
N VAL A 232 -9.36 -15.20 -9.26
CA VAL A 232 -10.14 -15.71 -8.10
C VAL A 232 -11.21 -14.72 -7.67
N GLY A 233 -11.17 -13.50 -8.17
CA GLY A 233 -12.18 -12.47 -7.96
C GLY A 233 -11.90 -11.30 -8.86
N GLY A 234 -12.95 -10.68 -9.41
CA GLY A 234 -12.77 -9.54 -10.27
C GLY A 234 -14.08 -8.97 -10.79
N LEU A 235 -13.96 -7.73 -11.25
CA LEU A 235 -15.00 -7.03 -11.99
C LEU A 235 -14.41 -6.61 -13.34
N PHE A 236 -15.18 -6.76 -14.38
CA PHE A 236 -14.90 -6.21 -15.69
C PHE A 236 -16.04 -5.26 -16.07
N HIS A 237 -15.74 -3.98 -16.29
CA HIS A 237 -16.74 -2.92 -16.46
C HIS A 237 -17.83 -2.97 -15.38
N LYS A 238 -17.41 -3.00 -14.11
CA LYS A 238 -18.29 -3.06 -12.92
C LYS A 238 -19.20 -4.30 -12.86
N ARG A 239 -18.94 -5.34 -13.68
CA ARG A 239 -19.69 -6.60 -13.67
C ARG A 239 -18.82 -7.76 -13.22
N ALA A 240 -19.35 -8.60 -12.36
CA ALA A 240 -18.65 -9.81 -11.95
C ALA A 240 -18.34 -10.71 -13.16
N CYS A 241 -17.12 -11.20 -13.22
CA CYS A 241 -16.64 -12.04 -14.31
C CYS A 241 -15.89 -13.26 -13.79
N VAL A 242 -15.95 -14.32 -14.55
CA VAL A 242 -15.23 -15.57 -14.29
C VAL A 242 -14.37 -15.86 -15.51
N PHE A 243 -13.12 -16.20 -15.29
CA PHE A 243 -12.17 -16.50 -16.35
C PHE A 243 -11.51 -17.86 -16.10
N ASP A 244 -11.14 -18.52 -17.17
CA ASP A 244 -10.32 -19.73 -17.12
C ASP A 244 -8.88 -19.41 -16.67
N VAL A 245 -8.13 -20.47 -16.37
CA VAL A 245 -6.70 -20.37 -16.06
C VAL A 245 -5.95 -19.95 -17.32
N PHE A 246 -5.04 -18.98 -17.19
CA PHE A 246 -4.28 -18.40 -18.29
C PHE A 246 -2.77 -18.41 -18.00
N GLU A 247 -1.94 -18.26 -19.03
CA GLU A 247 -0.50 -18.13 -18.87
C GLU A 247 -0.17 -16.76 -18.26
N THR A 248 0.55 -16.74 -17.15
CA THR A 248 0.88 -15.51 -16.41
C THR A 248 1.63 -14.47 -17.27
N SER A 249 2.37 -14.92 -18.28
CA SER A 249 3.04 -14.04 -19.25
C SER A 249 2.10 -13.17 -20.07
N GLN A 250 0.81 -13.51 -20.12
CA GLN A 250 -0.22 -12.72 -20.81
C GLN A 250 -0.72 -11.56 -19.94
N LEU A 251 -0.39 -11.55 -18.65
CA LEU A 251 -0.80 -10.57 -17.63
C LEU A 251 -2.31 -10.52 -17.36
N LEU A 252 -3.15 -10.71 -18.37
CA LEU A 252 -4.61 -10.75 -18.27
C LEU A 252 -5.18 -11.90 -19.10
N PRO A 253 -6.38 -12.42 -18.76
CA PRO A 253 -7.10 -13.36 -19.60
C PRO A 253 -7.32 -12.81 -21.01
N LYS A 254 -7.28 -13.67 -22.03
CA LYS A 254 -7.49 -13.25 -23.43
C LYS A 254 -8.85 -12.62 -23.71
N ASP A 255 -9.84 -12.98 -22.91
CA ASP A 255 -11.21 -12.49 -23.04
C ASP A 255 -11.38 -11.06 -22.49
N VAL A 256 -10.34 -10.52 -21.84
CA VAL A 256 -10.25 -9.10 -21.48
C VAL A 256 -9.70 -8.35 -22.67
N SER A 257 -10.43 -8.34 -23.78
CA SER A 257 -10.10 -7.54 -24.95
C SER A 257 -11.11 -6.42 -25.12
N GLU A 258 -10.65 -5.22 -25.35
CA GLU A 258 -11.48 -4.05 -25.54
C GLU A 258 -11.23 -3.41 -26.89
N ASP A 259 -12.30 -2.83 -27.46
CA ASP A 259 -12.22 -1.99 -28.67
C ASP A 259 -11.54 -0.63 -28.38
N LYS A 260 -11.30 -0.32 -27.10
CA LYS A 260 -10.66 0.92 -26.64
C LYS A 260 -9.37 0.63 -25.88
N PRO A 261 -8.32 1.46 -26.06
CA PRO A 261 -7.10 1.32 -25.28
C PRO A 261 -7.37 1.60 -23.80
N MET A 262 -6.99 0.64 -22.93
CA MET A 262 -7.13 0.72 -21.47
C MET A 262 -5.75 0.70 -20.81
N ILE A 263 -5.63 1.38 -19.68
CA ILE A 263 -4.44 1.36 -18.84
C ILE A 263 -4.72 0.51 -17.63
N TYR A 264 -3.93 -0.55 -17.45
CA TYR A 264 -3.96 -1.38 -16.26
C TYR A 264 -2.74 -1.14 -15.39
N TYR A 265 -2.98 -0.99 -14.09
CA TYR A 265 -1.95 -0.94 -13.06
C TYR A 265 -1.85 -2.31 -12.40
N PHE A 266 -0.63 -2.82 -12.28
CA PHE A 266 -0.37 -4.14 -11.70
C PHE A 266 0.29 -3.98 -10.34
N PHE A 267 -0.30 -4.60 -9.32
CA PHE A 267 0.20 -4.57 -7.95
C PHE A 267 0.49 -5.99 -7.48
N PRO A 268 1.72 -6.31 -7.06
CA PRO A 268 2.05 -7.64 -6.57
C PRO A 268 1.32 -7.92 -5.24
N ILE A 269 0.80 -9.13 -5.10
CA ILE A 269 0.22 -9.64 -3.86
C ILE A 269 1.22 -10.61 -3.26
N HIS A 270 1.82 -10.22 -2.16
CA HIS A 270 2.85 -11.00 -1.50
C HIS A 270 2.79 -10.84 0.02
N ASN A 271 3.37 -11.79 0.74
CA ASN A 271 3.66 -11.69 2.15
C ASN A 271 5.06 -12.25 2.38
N ASN A 272 5.99 -11.40 2.88
CA ASN A 272 7.39 -11.74 3.19
C ASN A 272 8.07 -12.67 2.19
N GLN A 273 7.89 -13.99 2.35
CA GLN A 273 8.60 -15.04 1.61
C GLN A 273 7.80 -15.61 0.43
N PHE A 274 6.54 -15.25 0.29
CA PHE A 274 5.65 -15.85 -0.71
C PHE A 274 5.04 -14.79 -1.60
N SER A 275 5.04 -15.08 -2.91
CA SER A 275 4.26 -14.34 -3.91
C SER A 275 3.00 -15.15 -4.21
N TYR A 276 1.84 -14.53 -4.07
CA TYR A 276 0.55 -15.15 -4.35
C TYR A 276 0.08 -14.87 -5.76
N GLY A 277 0.51 -13.74 -6.32
CA GLY A 277 0.09 -13.28 -7.63
C GLY A 277 0.09 -11.76 -7.71
N TYR A 278 -0.90 -11.21 -8.38
CA TYR A 278 -1.03 -9.77 -8.56
C TYR A 278 -2.49 -9.35 -8.69
N LEU A 279 -2.72 -8.08 -8.43
CA LEU A 279 -3.96 -7.38 -8.71
C LEU A 279 -3.75 -6.51 -9.94
N ALA A 280 -4.63 -6.60 -10.92
CA ALA A 280 -4.69 -5.70 -12.06
C ALA A 280 -5.91 -4.78 -11.89
N VAL A 281 -5.73 -3.47 -12.05
CA VAL A 281 -6.79 -2.46 -11.88
C VAL A 281 -6.78 -1.48 -13.02
N SER A 282 -7.95 -1.12 -13.53
CA SER A 282 -8.15 0.02 -14.41
C SER A 282 -9.13 1.03 -13.80
N TYR A 283 -8.97 2.29 -14.15
CA TYR A 283 -9.78 3.41 -13.65
C TYR A 283 -10.52 4.08 -14.80
N GLU A 284 -11.73 4.61 -14.54
CA GLU A 284 -12.55 5.32 -15.53
C GLU A 284 -11.88 6.61 -16.03
N ASP A 285 -11.15 7.29 -15.14
CA ASP A 285 -10.42 8.53 -15.44
C ASP A 285 -8.94 8.37 -15.09
N ASN A 286 -8.09 9.34 -15.47
CA ASN A 286 -6.67 9.41 -15.07
C ASN A 286 -6.49 9.62 -13.56
N TYR A 287 -7.17 8.81 -12.76
CA TYR A 287 -7.17 8.91 -11.30
C TYR A 287 -5.86 8.36 -10.74
N SER A 288 -5.21 9.14 -9.89
CA SER A 288 -4.01 8.67 -9.20
C SER A 288 -4.37 7.61 -8.15
N THR A 289 -3.56 6.56 -8.07
CA THR A 289 -3.69 5.48 -7.09
C THR A 289 -3.86 6.03 -5.68
N ASN A 290 -4.96 5.69 -5.04
CA ASN A 290 -5.28 6.17 -3.69
C ASN A 290 -4.32 5.51 -2.67
N LYS A 291 -3.81 6.29 -1.71
CA LYS A 291 -2.94 5.82 -0.61
C LYS A 291 -3.57 4.66 0.21
N THR A 292 -4.89 4.57 0.24
CA THR A 292 -5.64 3.51 0.91
C THR A 292 -5.50 2.13 0.26
N PHE A 293 -5.10 2.08 -1.01
CA PHE A 293 -4.98 0.84 -1.77
C PHE A 293 -3.81 -0.05 -1.30
N ASN A 294 -2.73 0.55 -0.82
CA ASN A 294 -1.60 -0.19 -0.26
C ASN A 294 -1.98 -0.97 1.01
N ASN A 295 -2.82 -0.39 1.86
CA ASN A 295 -3.34 -1.09 3.04
C ASN A 295 -4.23 -2.27 2.65
N TRP A 296 -5.05 -2.10 1.63
CA TRP A 296 -5.90 -3.15 1.09
C TRP A 296 -5.10 -4.34 0.55
N LEU A 297 -4.03 -4.08 -0.22
CA LEU A 297 -3.12 -5.12 -0.71
C LEU A 297 -2.42 -5.88 0.43
N ALA A 298 -1.99 -5.16 1.47
CA ALA A 298 -1.37 -5.77 2.64
C ALA A 298 -2.36 -6.67 3.40
N ILE A 299 -3.61 -6.25 3.55
CA ILE A 299 -4.67 -7.06 4.18
C ILE A 299 -4.92 -8.32 3.36
N LEU A 300 -5.02 -8.21 2.03
CA LEU A 300 -5.22 -9.35 1.14
C LEU A 300 -4.05 -10.32 1.20
N GLY A 301 -2.81 -9.83 1.16
CA GLY A 301 -1.60 -10.66 1.27
C GLY A 301 -1.54 -11.42 2.60
N ASN A 302 -1.89 -10.76 3.70
CA ASN A 302 -1.97 -11.39 5.03
C ASN A 302 -3.08 -12.44 5.11
N ALA A 303 -4.24 -12.17 4.54
CA ALA A 303 -5.35 -13.12 4.51
C ALA A 303 -4.98 -14.40 3.72
N LEU A 304 -4.34 -14.26 2.57
CA LEU A 304 -3.85 -15.39 1.78
C LEU A 304 -2.81 -16.21 2.56
N GLU A 305 -1.93 -15.57 3.31
CA GLU A 305 -0.99 -16.26 4.19
C GLU A 305 -1.70 -17.01 5.32
N MET A 306 -2.72 -16.43 5.93
CA MET A 306 -3.53 -17.11 6.95
C MET A 306 -4.23 -18.35 6.38
N ILE A 307 -4.83 -18.26 5.20
CA ILE A 307 -5.45 -19.40 4.51
C ILE A 307 -4.39 -20.48 4.26
N ARG A 308 -3.20 -20.11 3.77
CA ARG A 308 -2.10 -21.05 3.53
C ARG A 308 -1.68 -21.77 4.81
N ILE A 309 -1.52 -21.05 5.93
CA ILE A 309 -1.15 -21.64 7.22
C ILE A 309 -2.24 -22.57 7.73
N LYS A 310 -3.53 -22.18 7.65
CA LYS A 310 -4.66 -23.02 8.05
C LYS A 310 -4.66 -24.34 7.26
N GLN A 311 -4.53 -24.28 5.94
CA GLN A 311 -4.51 -25.47 5.07
C GLN A 311 -3.32 -26.38 5.39
N LYS A 312 -2.13 -25.81 5.60
CA LYS A 312 -0.94 -26.56 6.01
C LYS A 312 -1.14 -27.27 7.35
N ASN A 313 -1.70 -26.58 8.32
CA ASN A 313 -1.97 -27.16 9.64
C ASN A 313 -3.01 -28.26 9.58
N GLN A 314 -4.07 -28.11 8.77
CA GLN A 314 -5.06 -29.15 8.55
C GLN A 314 -4.41 -30.40 7.91
N GLY A 315 -3.54 -30.22 6.92
CA GLY A 315 -2.79 -31.32 6.31
C GLY A 315 -1.91 -32.06 7.32
N LEU A 316 -1.13 -31.33 8.12
CA LEU A 316 -0.30 -31.90 9.19
C LEU A 316 -1.11 -32.65 10.26
N LEU A 317 -2.28 -32.12 10.63
CA LEU A 317 -3.18 -32.79 11.57
C LEU A 317 -3.73 -34.09 10.99
N GLN A 318 -4.07 -34.11 9.69
CA GLN A 318 -4.49 -35.33 9.01
C GLN A 318 -3.37 -36.38 8.95
N GLU A 319 -2.14 -35.95 8.65
CA GLU A 319 -0.96 -36.82 8.61
C GLU A 319 -0.67 -37.40 10.01
N LEU A 320 -0.65 -36.54 11.04
CA LEU A 320 -0.50 -36.98 12.44
C LEU A 320 -1.60 -37.95 12.86
N ASN A 321 -2.85 -37.71 12.48
CA ASN A 321 -3.94 -38.63 12.77
C ASN A 321 -3.76 -39.96 12.05
N ASN A 322 -3.31 -39.94 10.80
CA ASN A 322 -3.01 -41.16 10.05
C ASN A 322 -1.89 -41.97 10.74
N LEU A 323 -0.79 -41.34 11.14
CA LEU A 323 0.29 -42.00 11.88
C LEU A 323 -0.16 -42.51 13.26
N TYR A 324 -1.11 -41.82 13.89
CA TYR A 324 -1.65 -42.21 15.19
C TYR A 324 -2.55 -43.45 15.13
N VAL A 325 -3.29 -43.64 14.04
CA VAL A 325 -4.30 -44.73 13.92
C VAL A 325 -3.87 -45.87 13.01
N HIS A 326 -2.78 -45.74 12.22
CA HIS A 326 -2.28 -46.79 11.33
C HIS A 326 -0.88 -47.25 11.76
N ASP A 327 -0.59 -48.47 11.41
CA ASP A 327 0.75 -49.09 11.55
C ASP A 327 1.62 -48.64 10.36
N ALA A 328 2.82 -48.15 10.65
CA ALA A 328 3.72 -47.56 9.65
C ALA A 328 4.29 -48.55 8.65
N LEU A 329 4.32 -49.85 8.96
CA LEU A 329 4.86 -50.89 8.08
C LEU A 329 3.79 -51.50 7.16
N THR A 330 2.61 -51.76 7.73
CA THR A 330 1.56 -52.46 7.03
C THR A 330 0.48 -51.58 6.45
N GLY A 331 0.38 -50.31 6.91
CA GLY A 331 -0.66 -49.35 6.54
C GLY A 331 -2.06 -49.72 7.08
N LEU A 332 -2.17 -50.78 7.86
CA LEU A 332 -3.42 -51.19 8.52
C LEU A 332 -3.65 -50.38 9.80
N TYR A 333 -4.90 -50.43 10.33
CA TYR A 333 -5.17 -49.81 11.63
C TYR A 333 -4.33 -50.47 12.71
N ASN A 334 -3.60 -49.68 13.47
CA ASN A 334 -2.94 -50.12 14.68
C ASN A 334 -4.01 -50.36 15.77
N ARG A 335 -3.61 -50.88 16.94
CA ARG A 335 -4.52 -51.17 18.04
C ARG A 335 -5.46 -50.01 18.39
N ARG A 336 -4.93 -48.75 18.45
CA ARG A 336 -5.70 -47.55 18.77
C ARG A 336 -6.70 -47.20 17.65
N GLY A 337 -6.27 -47.27 16.39
CA GLY A 337 -7.12 -47.06 15.22
C GLY A 337 -8.23 -48.10 15.15
N PHE A 338 -7.89 -49.36 15.43
CA PHE A 338 -8.88 -50.44 15.49
C PHE A 338 -9.94 -50.18 16.57
N ASP A 339 -9.53 -49.84 17.80
CA ASP A 339 -10.47 -49.61 18.90
C ASP A 339 -11.41 -48.43 18.61
N SER A 340 -10.93 -47.35 18.03
CA SER A 340 -11.75 -46.18 17.71
C SER A 340 -12.72 -46.43 16.55
N VAL A 341 -12.20 -46.96 15.44
CA VAL A 341 -12.98 -47.12 14.20
C VAL A 341 -13.95 -48.32 14.28
N SER A 342 -13.56 -49.41 14.93
CA SER A 342 -14.43 -50.58 15.09
C SER A 342 -15.65 -50.24 15.95
N LEU A 343 -15.48 -49.47 17.02
CA LEU A 343 -16.60 -49.06 17.87
C LEU A 343 -17.60 -48.16 17.13
N GLU A 344 -17.10 -47.23 16.34
CA GLU A 344 -17.93 -46.33 15.54
C GLU A 344 -18.71 -47.13 14.47
N LYS A 345 -18.02 -47.99 13.71
CA LYS A 345 -18.62 -48.86 12.71
C LYS A 345 -19.63 -49.80 13.32
N TYR A 346 -19.33 -50.34 14.50
CA TYR A 346 -20.29 -51.20 15.23
C TYR A 346 -21.58 -50.44 15.59
N LYS A 347 -21.45 -49.24 16.19
CA LYS A 347 -22.61 -48.42 16.53
C LYS A 347 -23.46 -48.07 15.30
N ARG A 348 -22.80 -47.75 14.18
CA ARG A 348 -23.47 -47.47 12.89
C ARG A 348 -24.17 -48.68 12.33
N ALA A 349 -23.48 -49.83 12.25
CA ALA A 349 -24.08 -51.10 11.75
C ALA A 349 -25.27 -51.51 12.62
N LYS A 350 -25.19 -51.42 13.95
CA LYS A 350 -26.28 -51.67 14.87
C LYS A 350 -27.50 -50.77 14.60
N LYS A 351 -27.26 -49.47 14.36
CA LYS A 351 -28.32 -48.51 14.02
C LYS A 351 -28.98 -48.80 12.68
N GLU A 352 -28.17 -49.19 11.70
CA GLU A 352 -28.63 -49.53 10.33
C GLU A 352 -29.10 -50.96 10.20
N LYS A 353 -29.08 -51.77 11.26
CA LYS A 353 -29.41 -53.22 11.28
C LYS A 353 -28.62 -54.02 10.23
N LYS A 354 -27.34 -53.65 10.03
CA LYS A 354 -26.41 -54.30 9.09
C LYS A 354 -25.42 -55.19 9.82
N SER A 355 -24.98 -56.30 9.17
CA SER A 355 -23.87 -57.12 9.65
C SER A 355 -22.52 -56.45 9.24
N PHE A 356 -21.48 -56.66 10.04
CA PHE A 356 -20.11 -56.30 9.66
C PHE A 356 -19.14 -57.38 10.14
N VAL A 357 -18.04 -57.49 9.47
CA VAL A 357 -16.99 -58.50 9.76
C VAL A 357 -15.70 -57.74 10.08
N ILE A 358 -14.97 -58.23 11.07
CA ILE A 358 -13.67 -57.72 11.45
C ILE A 358 -12.61 -58.74 11.05
N PHE A 359 -11.60 -58.29 10.29
CA PHE A 359 -10.39 -59.07 10.03
C PHE A 359 -9.26 -58.49 10.87
N VAL A 360 -8.60 -59.36 11.66
CA VAL A 360 -7.39 -58.97 12.42
C VAL A 360 -6.28 -59.86 11.89
N SER A 361 -5.19 -59.24 11.44
CA SER A 361 -3.95 -59.92 11.07
C SER A 361 -2.99 -59.82 12.26
N SER A 362 -2.48 -60.97 12.69
CA SER A 362 -1.35 -61.02 13.64
C SER A 362 -0.13 -61.51 12.88
N GLU A 363 0.80 -60.61 12.62
CA GLU A 363 2.21 -60.97 12.36
C GLU A 363 3.04 -60.61 13.57
#